data_7d8e814adc2e5b3c7ce167cbb0101e2c
#
_entry.id   7d8e814adc2e5b3c7ce167cbb0101e2c
#
_cell.length_a   1.000
_cell.length_b   1.000
_cell.length_c   1.000
_cell.angle_alpha   90.00
_cell.angle_beta   90.00
_cell.angle_gamma   90.00
#
_symmetry.space_group_name_H-M   'P 1'
#
loop_
_entity.id
_entity.type
_entity.pdbx_description
1 polymer ?
#
loop_
_entity_poly.entity_id
_entity_poly.type
_entity_poly.pdbx_seq_one_letter_code
_entity_poly.pdbx_strand_id
1 'polypeptide(L)'
;MTVREILKMGDPRLLRVAEPVGGFNTPELHALIADMFDTMHAANGAGLAAPQIGINLQLVIFGFKQNPRYPDAPQVPETVLINPLLRPLSDEKEDAFEGCLSVPGLRGSVPRWVRLHYEGFDQFGNAIRRDVEDFHARVVQHEVDHLHGILYPMRITDFANFGFTEVMFPDLDPNHDD
;
A
#
# COMPACT_ATOMS: atom_id res chain seq x y z
N MET A 1 13.35 7.39 -15.34
CA MET A 1 12.27 6.40 -15.08
C MET A 1 12.95 5.07 -14.81
N THR A 2 12.90 4.61 -13.58
CA THR A 2 13.60 3.39 -13.18
C THR A 2 12.67 2.52 -12.36
N VAL A 3 12.35 1.34 -12.87
CA VAL A 3 11.65 0.31 -12.10
C VAL A 3 12.63 -0.22 -11.05
N ARG A 4 12.26 -0.15 -9.78
CA ARG A 4 13.05 -0.61 -8.64
C ARG A 4 12.69 -2.05 -8.29
N GLU A 5 13.65 -2.77 -7.72
CA GLU A 5 13.39 -4.07 -7.12
C GLU A 5 12.48 -3.92 -5.90
N ILE A 6 11.42 -4.74 -5.83
CA ILE A 6 10.52 -4.80 -4.67
C ILE A 6 11.04 -5.87 -3.71
N LEU A 7 11.29 -5.46 -2.47
CA LEU A 7 11.72 -6.35 -1.40
C LEU A 7 10.60 -7.33 -1.05
N LYS A 8 10.96 -8.59 -0.81
CA LYS A 8 10.00 -9.64 -0.44
C LYS A 8 10.01 -9.90 1.06
N MET A 9 8.87 -10.36 1.58
CA MET A 9 8.70 -10.81 2.97
C MET A 9 9.84 -11.76 3.37
N GLY A 10 10.46 -11.47 4.52
CA GLY A 10 11.71 -12.10 4.97
C GLY A 10 12.91 -11.14 4.95
N ASP A 11 12.87 -10.09 4.12
CA ASP A 11 13.87 -9.03 4.18
C ASP A 11 13.68 -8.18 5.44
N PRO A 12 14.70 -8.06 6.32
CA PRO A 12 14.58 -7.33 7.59
C PRO A 12 14.32 -5.82 7.42
N ARG A 13 14.60 -5.27 6.24
CA ARG A 13 14.32 -3.85 5.93
C ARG A 13 12.84 -3.54 5.94
N LEU A 14 11.98 -4.52 5.61
CA LEU A 14 10.51 -4.38 5.62
C LEU A 14 9.93 -4.30 7.04
N LEU A 15 10.70 -4.66 8.07
CA LEU A 15 10.27 -4.64 9.47
C LEU A 15 10.72 -3.38 10.23
N ARG A 16 11.35 -2.44 9.55
CA ARG A 16 11.80 -1.19 10.15
C ARG A 16 10.67 -0.18 10.24
N VAL A 17 10.71 0.66 11.26
CA VAL A 17 9.90 1.87 11.30
C VAL A 17 10.57 2.92 10.41
N ALA A 18 9.80 3.47 9.49
CA ALA A 18 10.30 4.46 8.53
C ALA A 18 10.53 5.83 9.18
N GLU A 19 11.52 6.55 8.67
CA GLU A 19 11.88 7.88 9.14
C GLU A 19 11.06 8.97 8.45
N PRO A 20 10.72 10.06 9.14
CA PRO A 20 10.02 11.17 8.51
C PRO A 20 10.83 11.79 7.36
N VAL A 21 10.13 12.21 6.32
CA VAL A 21 10.71 13.04 5.26
C VAL A 21 10.89 14.46 5.81
N GLY A 22 12.12 14.95 5.82
CA GLY A 22 12.48 16.26 6.37
C GLY A 22 12.46 17.43 5.37
N GLY A 23 12.41 17.14 4.06
CA GLY A 23 12.43 18.17 3.02
C GLY A 23 11.46 17.86 1.88
N PHE A 24 10.76 18.88 1.41
CA PHE A 24 9.79 18.78 0.32
C PHE A 24 10.30 19.49 -0.93
N ASN A 25 9.70 19.19 -2.08
CA ASN A 25 9.95 19.84 -3.36
C ASN A 25 11.43 19.81 -3.80
N THR A 26 12.15 18.73 -3.47
CA THR A 26 13.53 18.52 -3.91
C THR A 26 13.59 17.63 -5.15
N PRO A 27 14.59 17.82 -6.03
CA PRO A 27 14.77 16.95 -7.20
C PRO A 27 14.88 15.47 -6.85
N GLU A 28 15.53 15.12 -5.74
CA GLU A 28 15.71 13.76 -5.26
C GLU A 28 14.38 13.12 -4.84
N LEU A 29 13.52 13.88 -4.13
CA LEU A 29 12.21 13.42 -3.73
C LEU A 29 11.30 13.19 -4.95
N HIS A 30 11.33 14.12 -5.90
CA HIS A 30 10.57 13.97 -7.15
C HIS A 30 11.04 12.77 -7.98
N ALA A 31 12.35 12.54 -8.07
CA ALA A 31 12.91 11.38 -8.76
C ALA A 31 12.50 10.06 -8.09
N LEU A 32 12.57 10.01 -6.75
CA LEU A 32 12.13 8.85 -5.97
C LEU A 32 10.65 8.53 -6.20
N ILE A 33 9.78 9.55 -6.14
CA ILE A 33 8.34 9.37 -6.36
C ILE A 33 8.05 8.89 -7.79
N ALA A 34 8.75 9.41 -8.80
CA ALA A 34 8.62 8.95 -10.17
C ALA A 34 9.01 7.46 -10.31
N ASP A 35 10.14 7.05 -9.73
CA ASP A 35 10.57 5.66 -9.72
C ASP A 35 9.57 4.75 -8.97
N MET A 36 8.94 5.25 -7.88
CA MET A 36 7.91 4.52 -7.15
C MET A 36 6.66 4.28 -8.01
N PHE A 37 6.17 5.31 -8.73
CA PHE A 37 5.03 5.13 -9.64
C PHE A 37 5.36 4.19 -10.78
N ASP A 38 6.54 4.30 -11.41
CA ASP A 38 6.97 3.39 -12.46
C ASP A 38 7.01 1.93 -11.95
N THR A 39 7.54 1.74 -10.73
CA THR A 39 7.62 0.42 -10.10
C THR A 39 6.23 -0.14 -9.77
N MET A 40 5.36 0.67 -9.19
CA MET A 40 3.98 0.30 -8.86
C MET A 40 3.20 -0.09 -10.11
N HIS A 41 3.27 0.71 -11.17
CA HIS A 41 2.58 0.43 -12.43
C HIS A 41 3.11 -0.82 -13.12
N ALA A 42 4.44 -1.02 -13.14
CA ALA A 42 5.06 -2.21 -13.73
C ALA A 42 4.64 -3.51 -13.00
N ALA A 43 4.32 -3.41 -11.71
CA ALA A 43 3.88 -4.53 -10.88
C ALA A 43 2.34 -4.62 -10.74
N ASN A 44 1.56 -3.84 -11.50
CA ASN A 44 0.10 -3.76 -11.37
C ASN A 44 -0.39 -3.50 -9.93
N GLY A 45 0.40 -2.76 -9.14
CA GLY A 45 0.09 -2.44 -7.75
C GLY A 45 -1.04 -1.41 -7.60
N ALA A 46 -1.76 -1.47 -6.48
CA ALA A 46 -2.72 -0.44 -6.07
C ALA A 46 -2.07 0.66 -5.23
N GLY A 47 -0.92 0.35 -4.62
CA GLY A 47 -0.08 1.23 -3.84
C GLY A 47 1.34 0.67 -3.72
N LEU A 48 2.24 1.51 -3.22
CA LEU A 48 3.62 1.15 -2.91
C LEU A 48 4.17 2.09 -1.83
N ALA A 49 4.82 1.51 -0.83
CA ALA A 49 5.52 2.25 0.20
C ALA A 49 7.04 2.28 -0.07
N ALA A 50 7.71 3.38 0.26
CA ALA A 50 9.15 3.53 0.06
C ALA A 50 9.98 2.41 0.74
N PRO A 51 9.62 1.90 1.93
CA PRO A 51 10.30 0.74 2.51
C PRO A 51 10.30 -0.50 1.63
N GLN A 52 9.28 -0.72 0.78
CA GLN A 52 9.21 -1.87 -0.12
C GLN A 52 10.28 -1.83 -1.23
N ILE A 53 10.82 -0.68 -1.54
CA ILE A 53 11.97 -0.53 -2.46
C ILE A 53 13.28 -0.20 -1.70
N GLY A 54 13.32 -0.49 -0.41
CA GLY A 54 14.52 -0.35 0.43
C GLY A 54 14.82 1.06 0.93
N ILE A 55 13.92 2.02 0.73
CA ILE A 55 14.05 3.42 1.16
C ILE A 55 13.29 3.63 2.48
N ASN A 56 14.02 3.91 3.56
CA ASN A 56 13.46 4.00 4.92
C ASN A 56 12.83 5.37 5.21
N LEU A 57 11.84 5.79 4.39
CA LEU A 57 11.15 7.08 4.52
C LEU A 57 9.64 6.90 4.66
N GLN A 58 9.01 7.78 5.43
CA GLN A 58 7.55 7.86 5.57
C GLN A 58 6.92 8.46 4.30
N LEU A 59 6.92 7.67 3.23
CA LEU A 59 6.40 8.00 1.93
C LEU A 59 5.66 6.79 1.37
N VAL A 60 4.41 7.00 0.99
CA VAL A 60 3.59 6.04 0.25
C VAL A 60 2.99 6.70 -0.98
N ILE A 61 2.77 5.91 -2.00
CA ILE A 61 1.97 6.28 -3.17
C ILE A 61 0.86 5.25 -3.33
N PHE A 62 -0.27 5.67 -3.83
CA PHE A 62 -1.39 4.77 -4.16
C PHE A 62 -2.33 5.44 -5.15
N GLY A 63 -3.15 4.63 -5.78
CA GLY A 63 -4.19 5.08 -6.67
C GLY A 63 -4.15 4.41 -8.02
N PHE A 64 -5.34 4.23 -8.61
CA PHE A 64 -5.54 3.65 -9.94
C PHE A 64 -6.92 4.02 -10.48
N LYS A 65 -7.08 3.95 -11.79
CA LYS A 65 -8.39 4.04 -12.46
C LYS A 65 -9.03 2.67 -12.62
N GLN A 66 -8.23 1.68 -12.99
CA GLN A 66 -8.59 0.27 -13.04
C GLN A 66 -7.36 -0.52 -12.58
N ASN A 67 -7.58 -1.60 -11.84
CA ASN A 67 -6.49 -2.46 -11.38
C ASN A 67 -6.83 -3.94 -11.65
N PRO A 68 -6.00 -4.67 -12.41
CA PRO A 68 -6.25 -6.08 -12.73
C PRO A 68 -6.34 -6.99 -11.51
N ARG A 69 -5.61 -6.66 -10.44
CA ARG A 69 -5.61 -7.43 -9.18
C ARG A 69 -6.89 -7.22 -8.35
N TYR A 70 -7.63 -6.13 -8.62
CA TYR A 70 -8.87 -5.74 -7.93
C TYR A 70 -9.87 -5.22 -8.96
N PRO A 71 -10.39 -6.09 -9.86
CA PRO A 71 -11.20 -5.67 -11.02
C PRO A 71 -12.50 -4.96 -10.63
N ASP A 72 -13.06 -5.31 -9.48
CA ASP A 72 -14.33 -4.76 -8.98
C ASP A 72 -14.13 -3.57 -8.03
N ALA A 73 -12.88 -3.20 -7.73
CA ALA A 73 -12.59 -2.10 -6.81
C ALA A 73 -12.91 -0.74 -7.45
N PRO A 74 -13.49 0.20 -6.68
CA PRO A 74 -13.70 1.56 -7.15
C PRO A 74 -12.37 2.26 -7.40
N GLN A 75 -12.39 3.27 -8.28
CA GLN A 75 -11.21 4.09 -8.55
C GLN A 75 -10.68 4.74 -7.27
N VAL A 76 -9.36 4.74 -7.11
CA VAL A 76 -8.67 5.47 -6.05
C VAL A 76 -7.81 6.56 -6.70
N PRO A 77 -7.95 7.84 -6.32
CA PRO A 77 -7.16 8.92 -6.89
C PRO A 77 -5.66 8.70 -6.66
N GLU A 78 -4.84 8.87 -7.70
CA GLU A 78 -3.39 8.87 -7.53
C GLU A 78 -2.98 9.90 -6.48
N THR A 79 -2.26 9.45 -5.48
CA THR A 79 -1.91 10.24 -4.30
C THR A 79 -0.47 9.92 -3.90
N VAL A 80 0.30 10.97 -3.65
CA VAL A 80 1.56 10.92 -2.90
C VAL A 80 1.25 11.35 -1.49
N LEU A 81 1.56 10.52 -0.50
CA LEU A 81 1.27 10.82 0.90
C LEU A 81 2.55 10.67 1.74
N ILE A 82 3.01 11.79 2.28
CA ILE A 82 4.25 11.90 3.05
C ILE A 82 3.93 12.22 4.49
N ASN A 83 4.63 11.56 5.43
CA ASN A 83 4.46 11.70 6.88
C ASN A 83 2.99 11.53 7.29
N PRO A 84 2.35 10.41 6.93
CA PRO A 84 0.93 10.23 7.13
C PRO A 84 0.56 10.04 8.60
N LEU A 85 -0.61 10.56 8.96
CA LEU A 85 -1.31 10.24 10.19
C LEU A 85 -2.69 9.69 9.84
N LEU A 86 -3.08 8.59 10.48
CA LEU A 86 -4.36 7.94 10.28
C LEU A 86 -5.20 8.02 11.55
N ARG A 87 -6.51 8.24 11.38
CA ARG A 87 -7.48 8.21 12.47
C ARG A 87 -8.77 7.53 11.99
N PRO A 88 -9.20 6.43 12.63
CA PRO A 88 -10.51 5.85 12.33
C PRO A 88 -11.63 6.83 12.65
N LEU A 89 -12.66 6.84 11.81
CA LEU A 89 -13.87 7.66 11.99
C LEU A 89 -15.02 6.89 12.65
N SER A 90 -14.87 5.56 12.75
CA SER A 90 -15.77 4.67 13.48
C SER A 90 -15.01 3.45 13.97
N ASP A 91 -15.60 2.67 14.86
CA ASP A 91 -15.06 1.37 15.32
C ASP A 91 -15.36 0.22 14.35
N GLU A 92 -16.12 0.50 13.30
CA GLU A 92 -16.52 -0.48 12.30
C GLU A 92 -15.33 -0.96 11.48
N LYS A 93 -15.18 -2.28 11.38
CA LYS A 93 -14.17 -2.95 10.56
C LYS A 93 -14.83 -3.94 9.63
N GLU A 94 -14.23 -4.13 8.48
CA GLU A 94 -14.60 -5.11 7.48
C GLU A 94 -13.41 -6.03 7.19
N ASP A 95 -13.69 -7.33 7.13
CA ASP A 95 -12.75 -8.33 6.68
C ASP A 95 -12.79 -8.45 5.16
N ALA A 96 -11.66 -8.24 4.48
CA ALA A 96 -11.55 -8.49 3.06
C ALA A 96 -10.14 -8.96 2.69
N PHE A 97 -10.05 -9.66 1.55
CA PHE A 97 -8.78 -10.19 1.08
C PHE A 97 -7.85 -9.10 0.57
N GLU A 98 -6.60 -9.17 1.02
CA GLU A 98 -5.50 -8.33 0.57
C GLU A 98 -4.38 -9.19 -0.03
N GLY A 99 -3.70 -8.64 -1.03
CA GLY A 99 -2.40 -9.08 -1.50
C GLY A 99 -1.39 -7.95 -1.32
N CYS A 100 -0.11 -8.23 -1.46
CA CYS A 100 0.95 -7.26 -1.34
C CYS A 100 2.07 -7.59 -2.34
N LEU A 101 2.64 -6.57 -2.97
CA LEU A 101 3.78 -6.74 -3.89
C LEU A 101 5.02 -7.34 -3.18
N SER A 102 5.14 -7.15 -1.86
CA SER A 102 6.18 -7.75 -1.04
C SER A 102 5.85 -9.18 -0.54
N VAL A 103 4.64 -9.69 -0.84
CA VAL A 103 4.16 -11.03 -0.47
C VAL A 103 3.50 -11.67 -1.69
N PRO A 104 4.27 -11.90 -2.78
CA PRO A 104 3.72 -12.36 -4.05
C PRO A 104 3.06 -13.73 -3.94
N GLY A 105 2.00 -13.93 -4.71
CA GLY A 105 1.28 -15.20 -4.82
C GLY A 105 0.41 -15.57 -3.62
N LEU A 106 0.37 -14.74 -2.57
CA LEU A 106 -0.44 -15.00 -1.38
C LEU A 106 -1.51 -13.93 -1.20
N ARG A 107 -2.68 -14.36 -0.66
CA ARG A 107 -3.77 -13.47 -0.21
C ARG A 107 -4.27 -13.90 1.16
N GLY A 108 -4.73 -12.91 1.93
CA GLY A 108 -5.30 -13.17 3.24
C GLY A 108 -6.37 -12.16 3.61
N SER A 109 -7.35 -12.62 4.39
CA SER A 109 -8.41 -11.78 4.91
C SER A 109 -7.92 -10.95 6.09
N VAL A 110 -8.07 -9.63 5.98
CA VAL A 110 -7.54 -8.65 6.95
C VAL A 110 -8.66 -7.71 7.40
N PRO A 111 -8.86 -7.55 8.72
CA PRO A 111 -9.78 -6.55 9.25
C PRO A 111 -9.20 -5.14 9.10
N ARG A 112 -9.96 -4.24 8.46
CA ARG A 112 -9.63 -2.82 8.31
C ARG A 112 -10.79 -1.95 8.75
N TRP A 113 -10.48 -0.76 9.28
CA TRP A 113 -11.51 0.25 9.49
C TRP A 113 -12.16 0.63 8.16
N VAL A 114 -13.50 0.62 8.15
CA VAL A 114 -14.29 0.95 6.96
C VAL A 114 -14.18 2.43 6.63
N ARG A 115 -14.15 3.30 7.66
CA ARG A 115 -14.06 4.76 7.50
C ARG A 115 -12.83 5.32 8.20
N LEU A 116 -12.07 6.12 7.46
CA LEU A 116 -10.78 6.61 7.89
C LEU A 116 -10.60 8.09 7.54
N HIS A 117 -10.06 8.86 8.48
CA HIS A 117 -9.43 10.14 8.20
C HIS A 117 -7.94 9.91 8.03
N TYR A 118 -7.36 10.49 6.98
CA TYR A 118 -5.91 10.57 6.86
C TYR A 118 -5.47 11.99 6.56
N GLU A 119 -4.29 12.33 7.06
CA GLU A 119 -3.61 13.57 6.75
C GLU A 119 -2.11 13.33 6.54
N GLY A 120 -1.46 14.25 5.86
CA GLY A 120 -0.04 14.23 5.54
C GLY A 120 0.28 15.35 4.55
N PHE A 121 1.30 15.14 3.74
CA PHE A 121 1.77 16.14 2.77
C PHE A 121 1.94 15.52 1.40
N ASP A 122 1.80 16.32 0.34
CA ASP A 122 2.24 15.97 -0.99
C ASP A 122 3.76 16.23 -1.16
N GLN A 123 4.29 15.95 -2.35
CA GLN A 123 5.70 16.15 -2.66
C GLN A 123 6.15 17.62 -2.64
N PHE A 124 5.22 18.56 -2.69
CA PHE A 124 5.48 20.00 -2.64
C PHE A 124 5.40 20.58 -1.22
N GLY A 125 4.96 19.75 -0.25
CA GLY A 125 4.74 20.17 1.14
C GLY A 125 3.34 20.76 1.39
N ASN A 126 2.40 20.63 0.43
CA ASN A 126 1.02 21.00 0.65
C ASN A 126 0.32 19.97 1.52
N ALA A 127 -0.45 20.43 2.50
CA ALA A 127 -1.20 19.55 3.38
C ALA A 127 -2.32 18.82 2.63
N ILE A 128 -2.40 17.50 2.84
CA ILE A 128 -3.49 16.64 2.42
C ILE A 128 -4.31 16.28 3.64
N ARG A 129 -5.65 16.37 3.54
CA ARG A 129 -6.60 15.91 4.56
C ARG A 129 -7.80 15.33 3.84
N ARG A 130 -8.13 14.05 4.12
CA ARG A 130 -9.26 13.38 3.48
C ARG A 130 -9.96 12.44 4.43
N ASP A 131 -11.28 12.44 4.36
CA ASP A 131 -12.13 11.37 4.90
C ASP A 131 -12.44 10.41 3.77
N VAL A 132 -12.19 9.13 3.99
CA VAL A 132 -12.32 8.07 2.97
C VAL A 132 -12.96 6.84 3.59
N GLU A 133 -13.51 5.98 2.74
CA GLU A 133 -14.19 4.75 3.15
C GLU A 133 -13.86 3.58 2.23
N ASP A 134 -14.26 2.38 2.66
CA ASP A 134 -14.22 1.13 1.92
C ASP A 134 -12.81 0.82 1.37
N PHE A 135 -12.72 0.53 0.07
CA PHE A 135 -11.48 0.13 -0.57
C PHE A 135 -10.38 1.20 -0.50
N HIS A 136 -10.74 2.49 -0.65
CA HIS A 136 -9.78 3.59 -0.50
C HIS A 136 -9.18 3.61 0.92
N ALA A 137 -10.02 3.48 1.94
CA ALA A 137 -9.56 3.40 3.33
C ALA A 137 -8.66 2.19 3.56
N ARG A 138 -8.98 1.04 2.95
CA ARG A 138 -8.18 -0.19 3.03
C ARG A 138 -6.78 -0.02 2.44
N VAL A 139 -6.67 0.53 1.22
CA VAL A 139 -5.39 0.77 0.55
C VAL A 139 -4.50 1.68 1.39
N VAL A 140 -5.03 2.80 1.89
CA VAL A 140 -4.24 3.74 2.72
C VAL A 140 -3.73 3.05 3.98
N GLN A 141 -4.55 2.25 4.66
CA GLN A 141 -4.14 1.50 5.86
C GLN A 141 -3.05 0.47 5.54
N HIS A 142 -3.17 -0.22 4.40
CA HIS A 142 -2.17 -1.20 3.95
C HIS A 142 -0.82 -0.53 3.71
N GLU A 143 -0.79 0.57 2.94
CA GLU A 143 0.45 1.26 2.61
C GLU A 143 1.11 1.90 3.84
N VAL A 144 0.32 2.49 4.74
CA VAL A 144 0.86 3.10 5.96
C VAL A 144 1.37 2.05 6.95
N ASP A 145 0.82 0.83 6.96
CA ASP A 145 1.37 -0.27 7.74
C ASP A 145 2.85 -0.54 7.41
N HIS A 146 3.22 -0.48 6.12
CA HIS A 146 4.62 -0.65 5.71
C HIS A 146 5.56 0.37 6.37
N LEU A 147 5.09 1.58 6.66
CA LEU A 147 5.87 2.61 7.34
C LEU A 147 6.13 2.28 8.82
N HIS A 148 5.33 1.39 9.38
CA HIS A 148 5.48 0.88 10.74
C HIS A 148 6.12 -0.51 10.81
N GLY A 149 6.64 -1.02 9.70
CA GLY A 149 7.23 -2.36 9.62
C GLY A 149 6.21 -3.48 9.72
N ILE A 150 4.97 -3.22 9.32
CA ILE A 150 3.87 -4.19 9.38
C ILE A 150 3.53 -4.65 7.96
N LEU A 151 3.54 -5.97 7.76
CA LEU A 151 3.03 -6.63 6.55
C LEU A 151 1.63 -7.17 6.83
N TYR A 152 0.75 -7.19 5.82
CA TYR A 152 -0.64 -7.60 6.00
C TYR A 152 -0.81 -9.00 6.64
N PRO A 153 0.08 -10.02 6.43
CA PRO A 153 -0.04 -11.30 7.12
C PRO A 153 0.01 -11.19 8.65
N MET A 154 0.65 -10.12 9.20
CA MET A 154 0.68 -9.87 10.65
C MET A 154 -0.67 -9.42 11.22
N ARG A 155 -1.62 -9.05 10.35
CA ARG A 155 -2.97 -8.61 10.75
C ARG A 155 -4.03 -9.69 10.56
N ILE A 156 -3.68 -10.84 10.00
CA ILE A 156 -4.59 -11.96 9.77
C ILE A 156 -5.00 -12.55 11.12
N THR A 157 -6.29 -12.65 11.35
CA THR A 157 -6.87 -13.19 12.59
C THR A 157 -7.24 -14.67 12.46
N ASP A 158 -7.54 -15.12 11.24
CA ASP A 158 -7.89 -16.50 10.92
C ASP A 158 -7.05 -17.00 9.73
N PHE A 159 -6.09 -17.86 10.00
CA PHE A 159 -5.21 -18.45 8.98
C PHE A 159 -5.93 -19.39 8.01
N ALA A 160 -7.17 -19.84 8.30
CA ALA A 160 -7.98 -20.54 7.30
C ALA A 160 -8.31 -19.66 6.08
N ASN A 161 -8.22 -18.32 6.24
CA ASN A 161 -8.43 -17.32 5.20
C ASN A 161 -7.09 -16.73 4.70
N PHE A 162 -6.01 -17.51 4.70
CA PHE A 162 -4.71 -17.13 4.17
C PHE A 162 -4.11 -18.27 3.36
N GLY A 163 -3.72 -18.01 2.13
CA GLY A 163 -3.18 -19.04 1.26
C GLY A 163 -2.73 -18.51 -0.10
N PHE A 164 -2.32 -19.44 -0.95
CA PHE A 164 -1.93 -19.10 -2.32
C PHE A 164 -3.15 -18.64 -3.13
N THR A 165 -2.98 -17.54 -3.86
CA THR A 165 -4.03 -16.94 -4.70
C THR A 165 -4.59 -17.95 -5.69
N GLU A 166 -3.73 -18.72 -6.37
CA GLU A 166 -4.10 -19.74 -7.35
C GLU A 166 -4.98 -20.87 -6.77
N VAL A 167 -4.86 -21.10 -5.45
CA VAL A 167 -5.65 -22.14 -4.74
C VAL A 167 -6.97 -21.56 -4.23
N MET A 168 -6.92 -20.36 -3.66
CA MET A 168 -8.10 -19.73 -3.04
C MET A 168 -9.02 -19.09 -4.08
N PHE A 169 -8.47 -18.64 -5.19
CA PHE A 169 -9.16 -17.91 -6.26
C PHE A 169 -8.77 -18.47 -7.64
N PRO A 170 -9.12 -19.75 -7.95
CA PRO A 170 -8.66 -20.43 -9.16
C PRO A 170 -9.14 -19.78 -10.47
N ASP A 171 -10.16 -18.91 -10.40
CA ASP A 171 -10.71 -18.18 -11.54
C ASP A 171 -10.01 -16.82 -11.78
N LEU A 172 -9.13 -16.39 -10.88
CA LEU A 172 -8.30 -15.22 -11.13
C LEU A 172 -7.15 -15.58 -12.07
N ASP A 173 -6.89 -14.69 -13.05
CA ASP A 173 -5.78 -14.88 -13.98
C ASP A 173 -4.44 -14.87 -13.20
N PRO A 174 -3.67 -15.97 -13.21
CA PRO A 174 -2.42 -16.07 -12.46
C PRO A 174 -1.35 -15.06 -12.93
N ASN A 175 -1.47 -14.51 -14.15
CA ASN A 175 -0.53 -13.49 -14.67
C ASN A 175 -0.77 -12.10 -14.07
N HIS A 176 -1.78 -11.91 -13.24
CA HIS A 176 -2.08 -10.64 -12.60
C HIS A 176 -1.67 -10.57 -11.12
N ASP A 177 -1.06 -11.62 -10.59
CA ASP A 177 -0.76 -11.73 -9.14
C ASP A 177 0.75 -11.83 -8.82
N ASP A 178 1.62 -11.79 -9.83
CA ASP A 178 3.08 -11.79 -9.67
C ASP A 178 3.67 -10.38 -9.57
#